data_bd34278b2b6bcc3dc2401606c8f597f7
#
_entry.id   bd34278b2b6bcc3dc2401606c8f597f7
#
_cell.length_a   1.000
_cell.length_b   1.000
_cell.length_c   1.000
_cell.angle_alpha   90.00
_cell.angle_beta   90.00
_cell.angle_gamma   90.00
#
_symmetry.space_group_name_H-M   'P 1'
#
loop_
_entity.id
_entity.type
_entity.pdbx_description
1 polymer ?
#
loop_
_entity_poly.entity_id
_entity_poly.type
_entity_poly.pdbx_seq_one_letter_code
_entity_poly.pdbx_strand_id
1 'polypeptide(L)'
;WKWIFHSRYRVRWFTKHMDQEKLLNWCRKIVPAYMKVMQPLHPYNQIFFPVKDYRGARPGFTEEQLVEYSILDTFDMLAPQYDQPKSRGTMLRWCKEAGLTDIHIQVGGNGLEVRARKPGVANSAANCEPPEALKVVA
;
A
#
# COMPACT_ATOMS: atom_id res chain seq x y z
N TRP A 1 -11.37 -1.68 12.47
CA TRP A 1 -12.57 -2.10 11.68
C TRP A 1 -12.25 -2.18 10.19
N LYS A 2 -11.58 -1.22 9.56
CA LYS A 2 -11.17 -1.27 8.13
C LYS A 2 -10.38 -2.53 7.79
N TRP A 3 -9.59 -3.05 8.71
CA TRP A 3 -8.76 -4.23 8.52
C TRP A 3 -9.58 -5.52 8.31
N ILE A 4 -10.68 -5.69 9.02
CA ILE A 4 -11.55 -6.89 8.93
C ILE A 4 -12.35 -6.88 7.62
N PHE A 5 -12.75 -5.68 7.15
CA PHE A 5 -13.59 -5.54 5.96
C PHE A 5 -12.82 -5.45 4.64
N HIS A 6 -11.50 -5.21 4.67
CA HIS A 6 -10.72 -5.23 3.44
C HIS A 6 -10.50 -6.67 2.95
N SER A 7 -11.12 -6.99 1.82
CA SER A 7 -11.03 -8.30 1.17
C SER A 7 -9.59 -8.83 1.00
N ARG A 8 -8.61 -7.94 0.81
CA ARG A 8 -7.18 -8.29 0.67
C ARG A 8 -6.63 -9.07 1.87
N TYR A 9 -7.00 -8.74 3.10
CA TYR A 9 -6.49 -9.44 4.29
C TYR A 9 -7.12 -10.82 4.47
N ARG A 10 -8.36 -10.99 4.03
CA ARG A 10 -9.06 -12.28 4.03
C ARG A 10 -8.43 -13.23 3.01
N VAL A 11 -8.20 -12.75 1.79
CA VAL A 11 -7.58 -13.53 0.71
C VAL A 11 -6.12 -13.81 1.04
N ARG A 12 -5.38 -12.84 1.59
CA ARG A 12 -3.98 -12.98 1.97
C ARG A 12 -3.75 -14.09 3.00
N TRP A 13 -4.73 -14.41 3.83
CA TRP A 13 -4.61 -15.55 4.74
C TRP A 13 -4.31 -16.87 4.00
N PHE A 14 -4.85 -17.03 2.80
CA PHE A 14 -4.57 -18.18 1.93
C PHE A 14 -3.31 -17.94 1.07
N THR A 15 -3.18 -16.77 0.46
CA THR A 15 -2.15 -16.51 -0.56
C THR A 15 -0.75 -16.32 0.03
N LYS A 16 -0.62 -15.90 1.29
CA LYS A 16 0.68 -15.69 1.95
C LYS A 16 1.56 -16.94 2.05
N HIS A 17 0.97 -18.13 1.93
CA HIS A 17 1.68 -19.40 1.95
C HIS A 17 1.81 -20.03 0.56
N MET A 18 1.27 -19.39 -0.46
CA MET A 18 1.43 -19.85 -1.84
C MET A 18 2.84 -19.55 -2.33
N ASP A 19 3.30 -20.41 -3.22
CA ASP A 19 4.48 -20.12 -4.04
C ASP A 19 4.24 -18.87 -4.88
N GLN A 20 5.24 -17.97 -4.92
CA GLN A 20 5.09 -16.65 -5.57
C GLN A 20 4.83 -16.77 -7.07
N GLU A 21 5.45 -17.73 -7.74
CA GLU A 21 5.26 -17.94 -9.16
C GLU A 21 3.84 -18.44 -9.48
N LYS A 22 3.33 -19.35 -8.65
CA LYS A 22 1.94 -19.82 -8.75
C LYS A 22 0.95 -18.69 -8.50
N LEU A 23 1.22 -17.86 -7.49
CA LEU A 23 0.37 -16.70 -7.18
C LEU A 23 0.36 -15.69 -8.33
N LEU A 24 1.52 -15.37 -8.91
CA LEU A 24 1.61 -14.47 -10.06
C LEU A 24 0.86 -15.02 -11.28
N ASN A 25 1.02 -16.31 -11.57
CA ASN A 25 0.30 -16.96 -12.67
C ASN A 25 -1.21 -16.98 -12.43
N TRP A 26 -1.63 -17.11 -11.18
CA TRP A 26 -3.04 -16.98 -10.78
C TRP A 26 -3.55 -15.54 -11.01
N CYS A 27 -2.80 -14.52 -10.61
CA CYS A 27 -3.14 -13.11 -10.85
C CYS A 27 -3.25 -12.80 -12.35
N ARG A 28 -2.33 -13.31 -13.18
CA ARG A 28 -2.36 -13.14 -14.65
C ARG A 28 -3.63 -13.70 -15.30
N LYS A 29 -4.22 -14.72 -14.74
CA LYS A 29 -5.48 -15.31 -15.23
C LYS A 29 -6.72 -14.57 -14.70
N ILE A 30 -6.73 -14.29 -13.40
CA ILE A 30 -7.93 -13.78 -12.73
C ILE A 30 -8.12 -12.28 -12.93
N VAL A 31 -7.05 -11.48 -12.88
CA VAL A 31 -7.17 -10.02 -12.97
C VAL A 31 -7.79 -9.56 -14.28
N PRO A 32 -7.33 -10.01 -15.47
CA PRO A 32 -7.95 -9.60 -16.73
C PRO A 32 -9.40 -10.07 -16.85
N ALA A 33 -9.71 -11.29 -16.39
CA ALA A 33 -11.07 -11.82 -16.42
C ALA A 33 -11.99 -11.01 -15.51
N TYR A 34 -11.52 -10.70 -14.30
CA TYR A 34 -12.22 -9.87 -13.34
C TYR A 34 -12.49 -8.47 -13.89
N MET A 35 -11.50 -7.82 -14.46
CA MET A 35 -11.63 -6.48 -15.05
C MET A 35 -12.68 -6.43 -16.16
N LYS A 36 -12.81 -7.48 -16.96
CA LYS A 36 -13.85 -7.57 -18.00
C LYS A 36 -15.25 -7.69 -17.41
N VAL A 37 -15.43 -8.59 -16.44
CA VAL A 37 -16.74 -8.89 -15.85
C VAL A 37 -17.24 -7.76 -14.97
N MET A 38 -16.33 -7.15 -14.19
CA MET A 38 -16.70 -6.14 -13.19
C MET A 38 -16.61 -4.69 -13.71
N GLN A 39 -16.40 -4.50 -15.00
CA GLN A 39 -16.35 -3.19 -15.64
C GLN A 39 -17.54 -2.28 -15.27
N PRO A 40 -18.81 -2.73 -15.28
CA PRO A 40 -19.94 -1.85 -14.96
C PRO A 40 -20.03 -1.47 -13.48
N LEU A 41 -19.32 -2.16 -12.58
CA LEU A 41 -19.33 -1.90 -11.13
C LEU A 41 -18.10 -1.10 -10.64
N HIS A 42 -17.24 -0.67 -11.55
CA HIS A 42 -16.10 0.19 -11.20
C HIS A 42 -16.60 1.59 -10.75
N PRO A 43 -16.06 2.18 -9.65
CA PRO A 43 -14.93 1.75 -8.81
C PRO A 43 -15.29 0.95 -7.54
N TYR A 44 -16.56 0.64 -7.31
CA TYR A 44 -17.04 0.01 -6.06
C TYR A 44 -16.59 -1.44 -5.88
N ASN A 45 -16.23 -2.12 -6.97
CA ASN A 45 -15.78 -3.50 -6.99
C ASN A 45 -14.57 -3.78 -6.10
N GLN A 46 -13.67 -2.80 -5.91
CA GLN A 46 -12.45 -2.95 -5.10
C GLN A 46 -12.73 -3.21 -3.60
N ILE A 47 -13.93 -2.90 -3.13
CA ILE A 47 -14.33 -3.15 -1.74
C ILE A 47 -14.51 -4.65 -1.49
N PHE A 48 -15.04 -5.36 -2.47
CA PHE A 48 -15.39 -6.78 -2.32
C PHE A 48 -14.27 -7.73 -2.73
N PHE A 49 -13.47 -7.33 -3.72
CA PHE A 49 -12.40 -8.15 -4.27
C PHE A 49 -11.07 -7.40 -4.25
N PRO A 50 -9.97 -8.06 -3.86
CA PRO A 50 -8.65 -7.44 -3.77
C PRO A 50 -7.97 -7.36 -5.13
N VAL A 51 -8.66 -6.85 -6.14
CA VAL A 51 -8.11 -6.58 -7.47
C VAL A 51 -8.02 -5.08 -7.67
N LYS A 52 -6.84 -4.62 -8.04
CA LYS A 52 -6.62 -3.23 -8.44
C LYS A 52 -6.95 -3.04 -9.91
N ASP A 53 -7.75 -2.04 -10.21
CA ASP A 53 -8.11 -1.66 -11.57
C ASP A 53 -7.66 -0.22 -11.81
N TYR A 54 -6.76 -0.05 -12.75
CA TYR A 54 -6.15 1.24 -13.09
C TYR A 54 -6.71 1.85 -14.39
N ARG A 55 -7.73 1.27 -14.98
CA ARG A 55 -8.36 1.84 -16.17
C ARG A 55 -8.89 3.24 -15.89
N GLY A 56 -8.51 4.18 -16.75
CA GLY A 56 -8.88 5.59 -16.61
C GLY A 56 -8.12 6.37 -15.52
N ALA A 57 -7.28 5.70 -14.71
CA ALA A 57 -6.56 6.34 -13.61
C ALA A 57 -5.21 6.96 -14.02
N ARG A 58 -4.66 6.55 -15.16
CA ARG A 58 -3.34 6.99 -15.63
C ARG A 58 -3.37 7.37 -17.12
N PRO A 59 -3.48 8.64 -17.47
CA PRO A 59 -3.39 9.09 -18.84
C PRO A 59 -2.00 8.78 -19.42
N GLY A 60 -1.94 8.36 -20.69
CA GLY A 60 -0.70 8.04 -21.39
C GLY A 60 -0.26 6.58 -21.35
N PHE A 61 -0.95 5.70 -20.61
CA PHE A 61 -0.71 4.25 -20.64
C PHE A 61 -1.66 3.56 -21.62
N THR A 62 -1.16 2.53 -22.31
CA THR A 62 -2.03 1.65 -23.11
C THR A 62 -2.88 0.74 -22.23
N GLU A 63 -3.97 0.20 -22.75
CA GLU A 63 -4.80 -0.76 -22.01
C GLU A 63 -4.01 -1.98 -21.53
N GLU A 64 -3.12 -2.49 -22.36
CA GLU A 64 -2.25 -3.62 -22.03
C GLU A 64 -1.33 -3.30 -20.85
N GLN A 65 -0.73 -2.11 -20.85
CA GLN A 65 0.10 -1.64 -19.73
C GLN A 65 -0.71 -1.48 -18.45
N LEU A 66 -1.94 -0.99 -18.54
CA LEU A 66 -2.83 -0.85 -17.38
C LEU A 66 -3.25 -2.21 -16.81
N VAL A 67 -3.49 -3.20 -17.66
CA VAL A 67 -3.79 -4.57 -17.24
C VAL A 67 -2.57 -5.20 -16.57
N GLU A 68 -1.38 -5.09 -17.15
CA GLU A 68 -0.16 -5.61 -16.53
C GLU A 68 0.15 -4.92 -15.19
N TYR A 69 -0.03 -3.61 -15.13
CA TYR A 69 0.11 -2.86 -13.88
C TYR A 69 -0.90 -3.33 -12.81
N SER A 70 -2.14 -3.60 -13.21
CA SER A 70 -3.17 -4.12 -12.32
C SER A 70 -2.83 -5.54 -11.80
N ILE A 71 -2.24 -6.38 -12.66
CA ILE A 71 -1.77 -7.72 -12.28
C ILE A 71 -0.66 -7.62 -11.24
N LEU A 72 0.36 -6.80 -11.51
CA LEU A 72 1.53 -6.66 -10.62
C LEU A 72 1.13 -6.05 -9.27
N ASP A 73 0.31 -5.01 -9.25
CA ASP A 73 -0.13 -4.39 -7.99
C ASP A 73 -1.07 -5.31 -7.19
N THR A 74 -1.91 -6.09 -7.87
CA THR A 74 -2.73 -7.12 -7.21
C THR A 74 -1.85 -8.23 -6.61
N PHE A 75 -0.83 -8.67 -7.34
CA PHE A 75 0.14 -9.63 -6.84
C PHE A 75 0.90 -9.08 -5.63
N ASP A 76 1.45 -7.86 -5.73
CA ASP A 76 2.17 -7.20 -4.63
C ASP A 76 1.29 -7.03 -3.38
N MET A 77 0.02 -6.77 -3.58
CA MET A 77 -0.95 -6.68 -2.48
C MET A 77 -1.23 -8.03 -1.80
N LEU A 78 -1.12 -9.16 -2.52
CA LEU A 78 -1.47 -10.50 -2.03
C LEU A 78 -0.26 -11.34 -1.59
N ALA A 79 0.93 -11.03 -2.10
CA ALA A 79 2.15 -11.78 -1.85
C ALA A 79 2.77 -11.59 -0.45
N PRO A 80 2.69 -10.41 0.22
CA PRO A 80 3.46 -10.19 1.43
C PRO A 80 3.07 -11.14 2.57
N GLN A 81 4.05 -11.91 3.04
CA GLN A 81 3.88 -12.85 4.14
C GLN A 81 3.84 -12.14 5.51
N TYR A 82 4.59 -11.05 5.64
CA TYR A 82 4.83 -10.37 6.92
C TYR A 82 4.17 -8.98 7.04
N ASP A 83 3.32 -8.60 6.09
CA ASP A 83 2.58 -7.34 6.18
C ASP A 83 1.51 -7.45 7.28
N GLN A 84 1.84 -6.92 8.44
CA GLN A 84 0.99 -6.90 9.62
C GLN A 84 0.68 -5.45 10.00
N PRO A 85 -0.45 -4.91 9.60
CA PRO A 85 -0.86 -3.57 10.00
C PRO A 85 -0.91 -3.43 11.51
N LYS A 86 -0.32 -2.37 12.04
CA LYS A 86 -0.29 -2.09 13.48
C LYS A 86 -1.19 -0.90 13.81
N SER A 87 -1.73 -0.91 15.02
CA SER A 87 -2.53 0.20 15.52
C SER A 87 -1.63 1.38 15.92
N ARG A 88 -2.20 2.59 15.96
CA ARG A 88 -1.53 3.79 16.48
C ARG A 88 -0.98 3.56 17.89
N GLY A 89 -1.75 2.89 18.77
CA GLY A 89 -1.32 2.58 20.13
C GLY A 89 -0.11 1.65 20.17
N THR A 90 -0.06 0.63 19.29
CA THR A 90 1.09 -0.27 19.18
C THR A 90 2.34 0.48 18.72
N MET A 91 2.21 1.34 17.70
CA MET A 91 3.33 2.15 17.20
C MET A 91 3.86 3.10 18.28
N LEU A 92 2.96 3.78 19.01
CA LEU A 92 3.32 4.65 20.12
C LEU A 92 4.08 3.91 21.22
N ARG A 93 3.60 2.71 21.59
CA ARG A 93 4.26 1.87 22.60
C ARG A 93 5.68 1.50 22.14
N TRP A 94 5.85 1.03 20.92
CA TRP A 94 7.15 0.66 20.38
C TRP A 94 8.13 1.84 20.32
N CYS A 95 7.66 3.02 19.94
CA CYS A 95 8.49 4.22 19.96
C CYS A 95 8.95 4.57 21.39
N LYS A 96 8.07 4.43 22.38
CA LYS A 96 8.42 4.67 23.79
C LYS A 96 9.39 3.60 24.33
N GLU A 97 9.16 2.33 24.03
CA GLU A 97 10.05 1.22 24.38
C GLU A 97 11.44 1.38 23.75
N ALA A 98 11.52 1.96 22.56
CA ALA A 98 12.77 2.31 21.88
C ALA A 98 13.41 3.61 22.44
N GLY A 99 12.86 4.23 23.48
CA GLY A 99 13.38 5.45 24.09
C GLY A 99 13.27 6.70 23.21
N LEU A 100 12.36 6.71 22.22
CA LEU A 100 12.16 7.87 21.35
C LEU A 100 11.31 8.94 22.04
N THR A 101 11.62 10.20 21.74
CA THR A 101 10.90 11.40 22.23
C THR A 101 10.22 12.15 21.08
N ASP A 102 9.40 13.14 21.38
CA ASP A 102 8.68 13.97 20.38
C ASP A 102 7.95 13.11 19.34
N ILE A 103 7.23 12.10 19.81
CA ILE A 103 6.57 11.10 18.98
C ILE A 103 5.31 11.71 18.35
N HIS A 104 5.31 11.86 17.03
CA HIS A 104 4.16 12.30 16.26
C HIS A 104 3.69 11.17 15.34
N ILE A 105 2.40 10.80 15.46
CA ILE A 105 1.79 9.73 14.67
C ILE A 105 0.55 10.27 13.96
N GLN A 106 0.54 10.21 12.65
CA GLN A 106 -0.58 10.62 11.82
C GLN A 106 -0.98 9.54 10.82
N VAL A 107 -2.18 9.67 10.25
CA VAL A 107 -2.63 8.82 9.15
C VAL A 107 -2.18 9.45 7.85
N GLY A 108 -1.32 8.75 7.11
CA GLY A 108 -0.85 9.14 5.79
C GLY A 108 -1.55 8.38 4.67
N GLY A 109 -1.07 8.55 3.45
CA GLY A 109 -1.66 7.93 2.25
C GLY A 109 -1.63 6.40 2.25
N ASN A 110 -0.56 5.79 2.75
CA ASN A 110 -0.35 4.34 2.77
C ASN A 110 -0.43 3.71 4.17
N GLY A 111 -0.92 4.44 5.15
CA GLY A 111 -1.05 3.92 6.51
C GLY A 111 -0.62 4.92 7.58
N LEU A 112 -0.04 4.43 8.69
CA LEU A 112 0.46 5.29 9.76
C LEU A 112 1.86 5.79 9.45
N GLU A 113 2.03 7.10 9.50
CA GLU A 113 3.32 7.78 9.45
C GLU A 113 3.75 8.12 10.87
N VAL A 114 4.98 7.75 11.22
CA VAL A 114 5.55 8.01 12.53
C VAL A 114 6.80 8.86 12.39
N ARG A 115 6.85 9.96 13.13
CA ARG A 115 8.02 10.81 13.29
C ARG A 115 8.36 10.88 14.77
N ALA A 116 9.62 10.68 15.11
CA ALA A 116 10.09 10.75 16.49
C ALA A 116 11.54 11.20 16.53
N ARG A 117 11.99 11.68 17.68
CA ARG A 117 13.35 12.14 17.91
C ARG A 117 14.11 11.14 18.77
N LYS A 118 15.36 10.85 18.41
CA LYS A 118 16.26 10.04 19.24
C LYS A 118 16.90 10.96 20.31
N PRO A 119 16.80 10.63 21.61
CA PRO A 119 17.46 11.39 22.65
C PRO A 119 18.98 11.41 22.45
N GLY A 120 19.62 12.53 22.77
CA GLY A 120 21.08 12.66 22.73
C GLY A 120 21.68 13.01 21.37
N VAL A 121 20.89 13.11 20.31
CA VAL A 121 21.34 13.70 19.03
C VAL A 121 21.03 15.19 19.08
N ALA A 122 21.97 15.97 19.56
CA ALA A 122 21.91 17.43 19.44
C ALA A 122 21.78 17.81 17.97
N ASN A 123 20.96 18.81 17.71
CA ASN A 123 20.55 19.30 16.38
C ASN A 123 21.71 19.41 15.36
N SER A 124 22.02 18.33 14.64
CA SER A 124 22.76 18.46 13.37
C SER A 124 21.79 18.69 12.19
N ALA A 125 20.48 18.71 12.46
CA ALA A 125 19.44 18.86 11.43
C ALA A 125 18.99 20.33 11.21
N ALA A 126 19.68 21.32 11.79
CA ALA A 126 19.39 22.73 11.53
C ALA A 126 19.84 23.18 10.12
N ASN A 127 20.52 22.33 9.35
CA ASN A 127 21.03 22.64 8.01
C ASN A 127 20.50 21.73 6.89
N CYS A 128 19.42 21.00 7.09
CA CYS A 128 18.68 20.40 5.97
C CYS A 128 17.68 21.43 5.47
N GLU A 129 18.08 22.30 4.58
CA GLU A 129 17.15 23.01 3.71
C GLU A 129 16.24 21.97 3.02
N PRO A 130 14.92 22.19 3.00
CA PRO A 130 14.04 21.33 2.23
C PRO A 130 14.48 21.36 0.76
N PRO A 131 14.52 20.21 0.05
CA PRO A 131 14.84 20.21 -1.36
C PRO A 131 13.90 21.16 -2.07
N GLU A 132 14.50 22.09 -2.80
CA GLU A 132 13.82 23.13 -3.57
C GLU A 132 12.70 22.47 -4.39
N ALA A 133 11.46 22.89 -4.15
CA ALA A 133 10.29 22.34 -4.82
C ALA A 133 10.50 22.42 -6.33
N LEU A 134 10.57 21.28 -7.00
CA LEU A 134 10.58 21.20 -8.45
C LEU A 134 9.39 22.02 -8.96
N LYS A 135 9.68 23.20 -9.50
CA LYS A 135 8.72 24.01 -10.22
C LYS A 135 8.29 23.21 -11.43
N VAL A 136 7.11 22.62 -11.36
CA VAL A 136 6.44 22.07 -12.53
C VAL A 136 6.16 23.26 -13.44
N VAL A 137 6.94 23.35 -14.53
CA VAL A 137 6.66 24.28 -15.62
C VAL A 137 5.41 23.77 -16.32
N ALA A 138 4.42 24.65 -16.40
CA ALA A 138 3.15 24.44 -17.08
C ALA A 138 3.32 24.19 -18.59
#